data_71c63bcd1ee8ee49f6757af7ab86630c
#
_entry.id   71c63bcd1ee8ee49f6757af7ab86630c
#
_cell.length_a   1.000
_cell.length_b   1.000
_cell.length_c   1.000
_cell.angle_alpha   90.00
_cell.angle_beta   90.00
_cell.angle_gamma   90.00
#
_symmetry.space_group_name_H-M   'P 1'
#
loop_
_entity.id
_entity.type
_entity.pdbx_description
1 polymer ?
#
loop_
_entity_poly.entity_id
_entity_poly.type
_entity_poly.pdbx_seq_one_letter_code
_entity_poly.pdbx_strand_id
1 'polypeptide(L)'
;NTSLHEGEPALMTAARTGKPGAVKALLSHGAKVNAKGRKSQTALMWAAADGHLEVVTLLLKAGADIRATLDSGFTPLFFAVREGRTEVVHTLLKAGIDVNEPVSREKNRKLKSGTTPLTLAVENGHFELATTLLEAGADPNDMRAGYTSLHMLSWVRKPDGGDGDDDLAPPTGSGIMSSAQFAKQLVDHGARVNTRLKGGKLHWKGATPFFLASKTADAPLMRVLLELGADPLIHNAENSTPLMVATGIGQTMEAASAGTETEILEAAQMLLDLGVDIDGVNNSGETAMHGAAYKNLPKVVLFLDDNNAKIEVWNRRNKKGSTPYLIAAGYRPGNFKPSYET
;
A
#
# COMPACT_ATOMS: atom_id res chain seq x y z
N ASN A 1 20.22 -15.69 -34.30
CA ASN A 1 18.98 -15.19 -33.68
C ASN A 1 17.74 -15.77 -34.36
N THR A 2 17.54 -17.08 -34.23
CA THR A 2 16.29 -17.73 -34.62
C THR A 2 15.20 -17.26 -33.68
N SER A 3 14.20 -16.56 -34.20
CA SER A 3 12.95 -16.29 -33.47
C SER A 3 12.02 -17.48 -33.59
N LEU A 4 11.43 -17.87 -32.47
CA LEU A 4 10.35 -18.84 -32.42
C LEU A 4 9.03 -18.22 -32.97
N HIS A 5 7.96 -19.00 -32.98
CA HIS A 5 6.62 -18.52 -33.32
C HIS A 5 6.34 -17.18 -32.62
N GLU A 6 5.90 -16.17 -33.33
CA GLU A 6 5.67 -14.78 -32.87
C GLU A 6 6.92 -13.88 -32.71
N GLY A 7 8.13 -14.27 -33.15
CA GLY A 7 9.31 -13.42 -33.12
C GLY A 7 10.00 -13.31 -31.76
N GLU A 8 9.70 -14.18 -30.80
CA GLU A 8 10.39 -14.25 -29.52
C GLU A 8 11.79 -14.87 -29.69
N PRO A 9 12.89 -14.24 -29.22
CA PRO A 9 14.20 -14.84 -29.27
C PRO A 9 14.31 -16.13 -28.48
N ALA A 10 14.93 -17.17 -29.02
CA ALA A 10 15.10 -18.47 -28.37
C ALA A 10 15.74 -18.38 -26.97
N LEU A 11 16.64 -17.39 -26.77
CA LEU A 11 17.25 -17.12 -25.47
C LEU A 11 16.23 -16.70 -24.41
N MET A 12 15.17 -15.98 -24.77
CA MET A 12 14.11 -15.61 -23.82
C MET A 12 13.32 -16.80 -23.36
N THR A 13 12.93 -17.68 -24.31
CA THR A 13 12.21 -18.93 -23.97
C THR A 13 13.07 -19.82 -23.07
N ALA A 14 14.38 -19.96 -23.36
CA ALA A 14 15.28 -20.72 -22.52
C ALA A 14 15.44 -20.11 -21.12
N ALA A 15 15.47 -18.76 -21.04
CA ALA A 15 15.56 -18.04 -19.78
C ALA A 15 14.28 -18.18 -18.94
N ARG A 16 13.11 -18.03 -19.57
CA ARG A 16 11.79 -18.20 -18.93
C ARG A 16 11.57 -19.63 -18.40
N THR A 17 12.03 -20.65 -19.15
CA THR A 17 11.88 -22.05 -18.75
C THR A 17 12.96 -22.54 -17.79
N GLY A 18 13.88 -21.67 -17.37
CA GLY A 18 14.93 -22.00 -16.40
C GLY A 18 15.87 -23.10 -16.87
N LYS A 19 16.31 -23.09 -18.15
CA LYS A 19 17.17 -24.13 -18.74
C LYS A 19 18.61 -23.63 -18.91
N PRO A 20 19.50 -23.74 -17.88
CA PRO A 20 20.86 -23.19 -17.93
C PRO A 20 21.70 -23.75 -19.09
N GLY A 21 21.55 -25.05 -19.38
CA GLY A 21 22.27 -25.69 -20.50
C GLY A 21 21.88 -25.11 -21.85
N ALA A 22 20.58 -24.83 -22.08
CA ALA A 22 20.12 -24.19 -23.30
C ALA A 22 20.59 -22.72 -23.39
N VAL A 23 20.56 -21.99 -22.28
CA VAL A 23 21.08 -20.62 -22.20
C VAL A 23 22.57 -20.58 -22.52
N LYS A 24 23.39 -21.46 -21.94
CA LYS A 24 24.83 -21.59 -22.22
C LYS A 24 25.08 -21.88 -23.72
N ALA A 25 24.38 -22.86 -24.28
CA ALA A 25 24.51 -23.23 -25.70
C ALA A 25 24.14 -22.07 -26.62
N LEU A 26 23.02 -21.37 -26.35
CA LEU A 26 22.59 -20.24 -27.18
C LEU A 26 23.60 -19.08 -27.12
N LEU A 27 24.10 -18.74 -25.95
CA LEU A 27 25.10 -17.69 -25.76
C LEU A 27 26.42 -18.03 -26.46
N SER A 28 26.91 -19.27 -26.35
CA SER A 28 28.15 -19.73 -27.03
C SER A 28 28.03 -19.73 -28.54
N HIS A 29 26.81 -19.81 -29.09
CA HIS A 29 26.53 -19.72 -30.52
C HIS A 29 26.11 -18.29 -30.97
N GLY A 30 26.42 -17.25 -30.17
CA GLY A 30 26.24 -15.86 -30.52
C GLY A 30 24.83 -15.30 -30.35
N ALA A 31 23.98 -15.92 -29.52
CA ALA A 31 22.70 -15.29 -29.19
C ALA A 31 22.93 -13.93 -28.53
N LYS A 32 22.21 -12.91 -29.00
CA LYS A 32 22.29 -11.54 -28.43
C LYS A 32 21.66 -11.52 -27.05
N VAL A 33 22.47 -11.38 -26.00
CA VAL A 33 22.03 -11.41 -24.60
C VAL A 33 20.96 -10.35 -24.28
N ASN A 34 21.06 -9.17 -24.92
CA ASN A 34 20.14 -8.03 -24.73
C ASN A 34 19.08 -7.93 -25.85
N ALA A 35 18.82 -9.02 -26.58
CA ALA A 35 17.72 -9.04 -27.54
C ALA A 35 16.40 -8.74 -26.84
N LYS A 36 15.55 -7.92 -27.49
CA LYS A 36 14.24 -7.53 -26.99
C LYS A 36 13.12 -8.28 -27.69
N GLY A 37 12.13 -8.76 -26.94
CA GLY A 37 10.89 -9.31 -27.45
C GLY A 37 9.87 -8.25 -27.88
N ARG A 38 8.64 -8.66 -28.22
CA ARG A 38 7.58 -7.77 -28.74
C ARG A 38 7.21 -6.60 -27.81
N LYS A 39 7.31 -6.78 -26.49
CA LYS A 39 7.02 -5.75 -25.48
C LYS A 39 8.29 -5.24 -24.81
N SER A 40 9.41 -5.23 -25.52
CA SER A 40 10.73 -4.82 -25.01
C SER A 40 11.28 -5.67 -23.86
N GLN A 41 10.70 -6.86 -23.56
CA GLN A 41 11.24 -7.75 -22.54
C GLN A 41 12.61 -8.30 -22.97
N THR A 42 13.45 -8.59 -21.97
CA THR A 42 14.76 -9.24 -22.13
C THR A 42 14.75 -10.63 -21.49
N ALA A 43 15.72 -11.46 -21.85
CA ALA A 43 15.92 -12.77 -21.21
C ALA A 43 16.13 -12.65 -19.70
N LEU A 44 16.87 -11.59 -19.27
CA LEU A 44 17.11 -11.33 -17.84
C LEU A 44 15.82 -11.00 -17.08
N MET A 45 14.88 -10.26 -17.66
CA MET A 45 13.58 -9.96 -17.02
C MET A 45 12.76 -11.22 -16.77
N TRP A 46 12.73 -12.14 -17.73
CA TRP A 46 12.03 -13.42 -17.59
C TRP A 46 12.67 -14.32 -16.54
N ALA A 47 14.01 -14.48 -16.60
CA ALA A 47 14.72 -15.26 -15.58
C ALA A 47 14.56 -14.67 -14.17
N ALA A 48 14.52 -13.35 -14.07
CA ALA A 48 14.33 -12.65 -12.79
C ALA A 48 12.91 -12.84 -12.23
N ALA A 49 11.87 -12.72 -13.07
CA ALA A 49 10.48 -12.94 -12.67
C ALA A 49 10.24 -14.37 -12.18
N ASP A 50 10.76 -15.37 -12.90
CA ASP A 50 10.54 -16.77 -12.57
C ASP A 50 11.52 -17.33 -11.50
N GLY A 51 12.52 -16.54 -11.06
CA GLY A 51 13.43 -16.89 -9.98
C GLY A 51 14.56 -17.83 -10.39
N HIS A 52 14.92 -17.90 -11.69
CA HIS A 52 15.93 -18.80 -12.22
C HIS A 52 17.35 -18.30 -11.96
N LEU A 53 17.85 -18.41 -10.73
CA LEU A 53 19.10 -17.85 -10.24
C LEU A 53 20.33 -18.22 -11.11
N GLU A 54 20.47 -19.50 -11.49
CA GLU A 54 21.60 -19.92 -12.36
C GLU A 54 21.54 -19.24 -13.72
N VAL A 55 20.34 -19.12 -14.31
CA VAL A 55 20.14 -18.42 -15.59
C VAL A 55 20.43 -16.93 -15.45
N VAL A 56 19.95 -16.28 -14.40
CA VAL A 56 20.29 -14.88 -14.09
C VAL A 56 21.80 -14.69 -14.02
N THR A 57 22.51 -15.55 -13.30
CA THR A 57 23.98 -15.49 -13.16
C THR A 57 24.69 -15.66 -14.51
N LEU A 58 24.21 -16.56 -15.36
CA LEU A 58 24.77 -16.78 -16.70
C LEU A 58 24.55 -15.56 -17.62
N LEU A 59 23.35 -14.99 -17.58
CA LEU A 59 23.01 -13.81 -18.38
C LEU A 59 23.83 -12.60 -17.94
N LEU A 60 24.01 -12.39 -16.62
CA LEU A 60 24.86 -11.31 -16.09
C LEU A 60 26.32 -11.47 -16.52
N LYS A 61 26.88 -12.69 -16.46
CA LYS A 61 28.23 -12.99 -16.96
C LYS A 61 28.39 -12.76 -18.46
N ALA A 62 27.31 -12.90 -19.22
CA ALA A 62 27.29 -12.64 -20.65
C ALA A 62 27.05 -11.17 -21.00
N GLY A 63 26.96 -10.25 -20.02
CA GLY A 63 26.76 -8.83 -20.23
C GLY A 63 25.29 -8.43 -20.43
N ALA A 64 24.35 -9.15 -19.77
CA ALA A 64 22.96 -8.72 -19.77
C ALA A 64 22.82 -7.33 -19.11
N ASP A 65 22.04 -6.45 -19.73
CA ASP A 65 21.74 -5.12 -19.21
C ASP A 65 20.82 -5.22 -18.00
N ILE A 66 21.39 -5.00 -16.81
CA ILE A 66 20.68 -5.05 -15.52
C ILE A 66 19.67 -3.91 -15.37
N ARG A 67 19.82 -2.82 -16.14
CA ARG A 67 18.95 -1.63 -16.13
C ARG A 67 17.99 -1.59 -17.31
N ALA A 68 17.92 -2.65 -18.12
CA ALA A 68 16.92 -2.73 -19.17
C ALA A 68 15.52 -2.46 -18.62
N THR A 69 14.79 -1.58 -19.29
CA THR A 69 13.48 -1.11 -18.81
C THR A 69 12.39 -1.42 -19.82
N LEU A 70 11.24 -1.84 -19.36
CA LEU A 70 10.02 -1.84 -20.17
C LEU A 70 9.46 -0.43 -20.27
N ASP A 71 8.58 -0.19 -21.24
CA ASP A 71 7.76 1.02 -21.28
C ASP A 71 6.97 1.21 -19.96
N SER A 72 6.75 0.17 -19.17
CA SER A 72 6.14 0.19 -17.85
C SER A 72 7.07 0.68 -16.73
N GLY A 73 8.30 0.99 -17.00
CA GLY A 73 9.31 1.31 -15.99
C GLY A 73 9.83 0.09 -15.22
N PHE A 74 9.35 -1.12 -15.54
CA PHE A 74 9.82 -2.34 -14.87
C PHE A 74 11.21 -2.72 -15.37
N THR A 75 12.10 -2.93 -14.42
CA THR A 75 13.45 -3.48 -14.60
C THR A 75 13.50 -4.95 -14.19
N PRO A 76 14.57 -5.70 -14.46
CA PRO A 76 14.75 -7.04 -13.90
C PRO A 76 14.59 -7.10 -12.37
N LEU A 77 15.06 -6.07 -11.64
CA LEU A 77 14.91 -5.98 -10.19
C LEU A 77 13.43 -5.90 -9.79
N PHE A 78 12.64 -5.03 -10.43
CA PHE A 78 11.21 -4.89 -10.11
C PHE A 78 10.42 -6.18 -10.38
N PHE A 79 10.79 -6.94 -11.42
CA PHE A 79 10.20 -8.26 -11.65
C PHE A 79 10.52 -9.23 -10.53
N ALA A 80 11.79 -9.33 -10.12
CA ALA A 80 12.20 -10.21 -9.04
C ALA A 80 11.55 -9.83 -7.70
N VAL A 81 11.44 -8.53 -7.41
CA VAL A 81 10.82 -8.02 -6.18
C VAL A 81 9.31 -8.33 -6.16
N ARG A 82 8.60 -8.06 -7.25
CA ARG A 82 7.15 -8.34 -7.34
C ARG A 82 6.81 -9.80 -7.10
N GLU A 83 7.67 -10.70 -7.58
CA GLU A 83 7.47 -12.14 -7.48
C GLU A 83 8.16 -12.76 -6.23
N GLY A 84 8.71 -11.94 -5.34
CA GLY A 84 9.35 -12.40 -4.10
C GLY A 84 10.61 -13.23 -4.29
N ARG A 85 11.40 -13.00 -5.35
CA ARG A 85 12.59 -13.81 -5.71
C ARG A 85 13.84 -13.34 -4.99
N THR A 86 13.93 -13.57 -3.69
CA THR A 86 14.96 -13.02 -2.78
C THR A 86 16.39 -13.26 -3.27
N GLU A 87 16.74 -14.50 -3.68
CA GLU A 87 18.08 -14.83 -4.14
C GLU A 87 18.46 -14.10 -5.44
N VAL A 88 17.49 -13.89 -6.34
CA VAL A 88 17.67 -13.13 -7.56
C VAL A 88 17.86 -11.65 -7.23
N VAL A 89 17.02 -11.09 -6.34
CA VAL A 89 17.17 -9.71 -5.86
C VAL A 89 18.58 -9.48 -5.30
N HIS A 90 19.04 -10.35 -4.41
CA HIS A 90 20.38 -10.27 -3.84
C HIS A 90 21.49 -10.30 -4.92
N THR A 91 21.32 -11.17 -5.92
CA THR A 91 22.27 -11.28 -7.04
C THR A 91 22.29 -10.00 -7.90
N LEU A 92 21.13 -9.40 -8.17
CA LEU A 92 21.02 -8.17 -8.93
C LEU A 92 21.60 -6.97 -8.16
N LEU A 93 21.36 -6.88 -6.84
CA LEU A 93 21.97 -5.85 -5.98
C LEU A 93 23.51 -5.98 -5.97
N LYS A 94 24.05 -7.20 -5.85
CA LYS A 94 25.50 -7.46 -5.97
C LYS A 94 26.05 -7.09 -7.34
N ALA A 95 25.26 -7.13 -8.38
CA ALA A 95 25.65 -6.70 -9.72
C ALA A 95 25.66 -5.15 -9.90
N GLY A 96 25.32 -4.38 -8.83
CA GLY A 96 25.46 -2.93 -8.79
C GLY A 96 24.18 -2.16 -9.14
N ILE A 97 23.00 -2.76 -8.99
CA ILE A 97 21.73 -2.02 -9.03
C ILE A 97 21.56 -1.22 -7.75
N ASP A 98 21.11 0.02 -7.87
CA ASP A 98 20.73 0.84 -6.72
C ASP A 98 19.43 0.31 -6.09
N VAL A 99 19.50 -0.09 -4.82
CA VAL A 99 18.37 -0.60 -4.04
C VAL A 99 17.24 0.43 -3.92
N ASN A 100 17.55 1.71 -4.06
CA ASN A 100 16.64 2.84 -3.99
C ASN A 100 16.18 3.37 -5.36
N GLU A 101 16.58 2.73 -6.47
CA GLU A 101 16.16 3.17 -7.80
C GLU A 101 14.64 3.04 -7.95
N PRO A 102 13.90 4.15 -8.17
CA PRO A 102 12.45 4.09 -8.25
C PRO A 102 11.98 3.73 -9.65
N VAL A 103 10.75 3.27 -9.76
CA VAL A 103 10.07 3.21 -11.06
C VAL A 103 9.99 4.62 -11.63
N SER A 104 10.67 4.82 -12.76
CA SER A 104 10.63 6.07 -13.51
C SER A 104 9.55 5.99 -14.59
N ARG A 105 8.47 6.81 -14.47
CA ARG A 105 7.43 6.78 -15.49
C ARG A 105 6.46 7.94 -15.62
N GLU A 106 6.13 8.20 -16.86
CA GLU A 106 5.14 9.21 -17.23
C GLU A 106 3.72 8.69 -17.51
N LYS A 107 3.47 7.41 -17.78
CA LYS A 107 2.20 7.00 -18.43
C LYS A 107 1.49 5.70 -18.00
N ASN A 108 1.81 5.03 -16.89
CA ASN A 108 1.07 3.80 -16.54
C ASN A 108 0.28 3.88 -15.22
N ARG A 109 -0.96 3.37 -15.27
CA ARG A 109 -1.92 3.43 -14.17
C ARG A 109 -1.72 2.37 -13.08
N LYS A 110 -0.91 1.31 -13.32
CA LYS A 110 -0.76 0.18 -12.39
C LYS A 110 0.30 0.39 -11.31
N LEU A 111 1.37 1.13 -11.60
CA LEU A 111 2.37 1.50 -10.60
C LEU A 111 2.50 3.01 -10.56
N LYS A 112 2.59 3.55 -9.36
CA LYS A 112 2.79 4.97 -9.15
C LYS A 112 4.24 5.32 -9.43
N SER A 113 4.48 6.39 -10.19
CA SER A 113 5.84 6.93 -10.34
C SER A 113 6.46 7.17 -8.97
N GLY A 114 7.72 6.82 -8.79
CA GLY A 114 8.40 6.91 -7.50
C GLY A 114 8.29 5.69 -6.61
N THR A 115 7.55 4.64 -7.01
CA THR A 115 7.55 3.35 -6.28
C THR A 115 8.96 2.79 -6.25
N THR A 116 9.45 2.44 -5.06
CA THR A 116 10.79 1.84 -4.85
C THR A 116 10.68 0.31 -4.77
N PRO A 117 11.80 -0.43 -4.91
CA PRO A 117 11.81 -1.87 -4.65
C PRO A 117 11.25 -2.22 -3.27
N LEU A 118 11.59 -1.44 -2.23
CA LEU A 118 11.06 -1.65 -0.87
C LEU A 118 9.53 -1.52 -0.81
N THR A 119 8.97 -0.42 -1.34
CA THR A 119 7.51 -0.23 -1.33
C THR A 119 6.79 -1.27 -2.17
N LEU A 120 7.37 -1.74 -3.29
CA LEU A 120 6.79 -2.81 -4.10
C LEU A 120 6.81 -4.16 -3.37
N ALA A 121 7.88 -4.49 -2.64
CA ALA A 121 7.93 -5.71 -1.82
C ALA A 121 6.83 -5.70 -0.76
N VAL A 122 6.62 -4.56 -0.08
CA VAL A 122 5.54 -4.39 0.92
C VAL A 122 4.17 -4.50 0.28
N GLU A 123 3.93 -3.87 -0.87
CA GLU A 123 2.67 -3.92 -1.62
C GLU A 123 2.27 -5.35 -1.98
N ASN A 124 3.25 -6.22 -2.22
CA ASN A 124 3.02 -7.64 -2.54
C ASN A 124 3.12 -8.57 -1.32
N GLY A 125 3.31 -8.05 -0.11
CA GLY A 125 3.38 -8.84 1.13
C GLY A 125 4.68 -9.63 1.31
N HIS A 126 5.74 -9.33 0.57
CA HIS A 126 7.04 -10.01 0.66
C HIS A 126 7.90 -9.40 1.78
N PHE A 127 7.51 -9.59 3.04
CA PHE A 127 8.12 -8.88 4.17
C PHE A 127 9.57 -9.31 4.47
N GLU A 128 9.92 -10.58 4.32
CA GLU A 128 11.31 -11.04 4.44
C GLU A 128 12.20 -10.44 3.35
N LEU A 129 11.69 -10.38 2.11
CA LEU A 129 12.40 -9.71 1.02
C LEU A 129 12.53 -8.21 1.29
N ALA A 130 11.48 -7.57 1.81
CA ALA A 130 11.53 -6.16 2.18
C ALA A 130 12.57 -5.90 3.28
N THR A 131 12.71 -6.80 4.26
CA THR A 131 13.78 -6.73 5.26
C THR A 131 15.16 -6.87 4.62
N THR A 132 15.35 -7.82 3.69
CA THR A 132 16.60 -7.95 2.92
C THR A 132 16.94 -6.66 2.14
N LEU A 133 15.94 -5.98 1.60
CA LEU A 133 16.14 -4.68 0.94
C LEU A 133 16.57 -3.59 1.93
N LEU A 134 15.98 -3.56 3.15
CA LEU A 134 16.39 -2.64 4.21
C LEU A 134 17.85 -2.89 4.64
N GLU A 135 18.24 -4.14 4.83
CA GLU A 135 19.61 -4.55 5.13
C GLU A 135 20.60 -4.15 4.02
N ALA A 136 20.13 -4.12 2.76
CA ALA A 136 20.90 -3.65 1.61
C ALA A 136 20.92 -2.11 1.47
N GLY A 137 20.32 -1.37 2.41
CA GLY A 137 20.33 0.10 2.45
C GLY A 137 19.13 0.76 1.76
N ALA A 138 18.01 0.07 1.61
CA ALA A 138 16.77 0.71 1.15
C ALA A 138 16.30 1.75 2.16
N ASP A 139 15.92 2.94 1.68
CA ASP A 139 15.41 4.03 2.52
C ASP A 139 13.94 3.78 2.92
N PRO A 140 13.64 3.49 4.21
CA PRO A 140 12.28 3.26 4.68
C PRO A 140 11.42 4.54 4.66
N ASN A 141 12.05 5.71 4.53
CA ASN A 141 11.39 7.03 4.51
C ASN A 141 11.23 7.61 3.11
N ASP A 142 11.50 6.84 2.07
CA ASP A 142 11.31 7.32 0.70
C ASP A 142 9.87 7.75 0.46
N MET A 143 9.70 8.98 -0.02
CA MET A 143 8.41 9.64 -0.26
C MET A 143 8.19 9.99 -1.73
N ARG A 144 8.99 9.48 -2.66
CA ARG A 144 8.85 9.79 -4.10
C ARG A 144 7.50 9.34 -4.65
N ALA A 145 6.95 8.25 -4.14
CA ALA A 145 5.58 7.82 -4.44
C ALA A 145 4.50 8.61 -3.69
N GLY A 146 4.87 9.55 -2.79
CA GLY A 146 3.96 10.32 -1.94
C GLY A 146 3.58 9.64 -0.62
N TYR A 147 4.07 8.44 -0.37
CA TYR A 147 3.87 7.63 0.84
C TYR A 147 5.13 6.82 1.16
N THR A 148 5.28 6.39 2.41
CA THR A 148 6.35 5.50 2.84
C THR A 148 5.86 4.04 2.88
N SER A 149 6.81 3.10 3.04
CA SER A 149 6.49 1.67 3.24
C SER A 149 5.58 1.44 4.45
N LEU A 150 5.68 2.26 5.50
CA LEU A 150 4.82 2.15 6.68
C LEU A 150 3.36 2.56 6.41
N HIS A 151 3.12 3.54 5.52
CA HIS A 151 1.77 3.85 5.03
C HIS A 151 1.23 2.70 4.16
N MET A 152 2.06 2.15 3.27
CA MET A 152 1.67 1.02 2.40
C MET A 152 1.23 -0.18 3.24
N LEU A 153 1.85 -0.43 4.38
CA LEU A 153 1.51 -1.54 5.27
C LEU A 153 0.05 -1.48 5.74
N SER A 154 -0.50 -0.28 6.02
CA SER A 154 -1.90 -0.12 6.40
C SER A 154 -2.85 -0.55 5.27
N TRP A 155 -2.51 -0.22 4.00
CA TRP A 155 -3.33 -0.61 2.84
C TRP A 155 -3.23 -2.09 2.50
N VAL A 156 -2.06 -2.70 2.72
CA VAL A 156 -1.83 -4.13 2.47
C VAL A 156 -2.60 -5.00 3.45
N ARG A 157 -2.71 -4.59 4.71
CA ARG A 157 -3.38 -5.36 5.77
C ARG A 157 -4.91 -5.35 5.64
N LYS A 158 -5.47 -4.19 5.38
CA LYS A 158 -6.91 -4.00 5.13
C LYS A 158 -7.04 -3.12 3.89
N PRO A 159 -7.07 -3.72 2.70
CA PRO A 159 -7.32 -2.99 1.47
C PRO A 159 -8.65 -2.26 1.58
N ASP A 160 -8.63 -0.96 1.37
CA ASP A 160 -9.84 -0.15 1.31
C ASP A 160 -10.48 -0.44 -0.04
N GLY A 161 -11.63 -1.07 -0.05
CA GLY A 161 -12.46 -1.26 -1.25
C GLY A 161 -12.89 0.12 -1.76
N GLY A 162 -11.98 0.82 -2.46
CA GLY A 162 -12.29 2.08 -3.14
C GLY A 162 -13.32 1.86 -4.25
N ASP A 163 -13.74 2.91 -4.94
CA ASP A 163 -14.75 2.95 -6.02
C ASP A 163 -14.63 1.88 -7.15
N GLY A 164 -14.00 0.77 -6.92
CA GLY A 164 -13.78 -0.36 -7.85
C GLY A 164 -14.18 -1.69 -7.20
N ASP A 165 -14.73 -2.55 -8.00
CA ASP A 165 -15.40 -3.83 -7.76
C ASP A 165 -14.58 -4.94 -7.03
N ASP A 166 -13.47 -4.60 -6.40
CA ASP A 166 -12.58 -5.62 -5.87
C ASP A 166 -12.54 -5.57 -4.34
N ASP A 167 -13.20 -6.50 -3.70
CA ASP A 167 -12.83 -7.05 -2.39
C ASP A 167 -11.43 -7.67 -2.53
N LEU A 168 -10.41 -6.81 -2.63
CA LEU A 168 -9.03 -7.24 -2.76
C LEU A 168 -8.62 -7.88 -1.43
N ALA A 169 -8.48 -9.20 -1.47
CA ALA A 169 -7.85 -9.89 -0.35
C ALA A 169 -6.42 -9.34 -0.14
N PRO A 170 -5.95 -9.26 1.11
CA PRO A 170 -4.55 -8.96 1.37
C PRO A 170 -3.63 -9.84 0.53
N PRO A 171 -2.51 -9.32 0.01
CA PRO A 171 -1.59 -10.12 -0.77
C PRO A 171 -1.08 -11.29 0.08
N THR A 172 -1.00 -12.46 -0.51
CA THR A 172 -0.51 -13.67 0.18
C THR A 172 0.99 -13.62 0.47
N GLY A 173 1.73 -12.79 -0.29
CA GLY A 173 3.16 -12.60 -0.10
C GLY A 173 3.99 -13.88 -0.22
N SER A 174 5.22 -13.80 0.25
CA SER A 174 6.11 -14.96 0.46
C SER A 174 6.73 -14.88 1.86
N GLY A 175 6.96 -16.05 2.47
CA GLY A 175 7.55 -16.13 3.80
C GLY A 175 6.53 -16.23 4.93
N ILE A 176 7.02 -16.12 6.16
CA ILE A 176 6.24 -16.31 7.40
C ILE A 176 6.19 -15.05 8.29
N MET A 177 6.93 -14.00 7.93
CA MET A 177 6.98 -12.75 8.71
C MET A 177 5.62 -12.06 8.67
N SER A 178 5.08 -11.76 9.84
CA SER A 178 3.84 -10.97 9.93
C SER A 178 4.10 -9.49 9.63
N SER A 179 3.06 -8.80 9.17
CA SER A 179 3.10 -7.34 8.98
C SER A 179 3.44 -6.56 10.25
N ALA A 180 3.08 -7.06 11.43
CA ALA A 180 3.45 -6.48 12.72
C ALA A 180 4.96 -6.59 13.00
N GLN A 181 5.55 -7.75 12.72
CA GLN A 181 7.00 -7.93 12.81
C GLN A 181 7.72 -7.05 11.81
N PHE A 182 7.21 -6.94 10.59
CA PHE A 182 7.81 -6.08 9.56
C PHE A 182 7.69 -4.59 9.91
N ALA A 183 6.60 -4.14 10.54
CA ALA A 183 6.52 -2.75 11.03
C ALA A 183 7.65 -2.42 12.01
N LYS A 184 8.01 -3.36 12.90
CA LYS A 184 9.16 -3.22 13.81
C LYS A 184 10.47 -3.14 13.03
N GLN A 185 10.67 -4.03 12.04
CA GLN A 185 11.85 -3.98 11.17
C GLN A 185 12.00 -2.64 10.45
N LEU A 186 10.91 -2.06 9.94
CA LEU A 186 10.94 -0.74 9.31
C LEU A 186 11.45 0.33 10.30
N VAL A 187 10.97 0.32 11.54
CA VAL A 187 11.38 1.31 12.56
C VAL A 187 12.81 1.07 13.03
N ASP A 188 13.22 -0.18 13.22
CA ASP A 188 14.60 -0.55 13.57
C ASP A 188 15.61 -0.08 12.50
N HIS A 189 15.18 0.00 11.23
CA HIS A 189 15.95 0.57 10.12
C HIS A 189 15.70 2.08 9.91
N GLY A 190 15.09 2.76 10.87
CA GLY A 190 14.97 4.22 10.88
C GLY A 190 13.71 4.78 10.21
N ALA A 191 12.65 3.99 10.01
CA ALA A 191 11.37 4.52 9.57
C ALA A 191 10.78 5.52 10.57
N ARG A 192 10.33 6.66 10.07
CA ARG A 192 9.67 7.71 10.88
C ARG A 192 8.18 7.40 10.99
N VAL A 193 7.75 6.97 12.15
CA VAL A 193 6.38 6.48 12.41
C VAL A 193 5.32 7.54 12.13
N ASN A 194 5.59 8.81 12.41
CA ASN A 194 4.65 9.92 12.28
C ASN A 194 4.79 10.70 10.95
N THR A 195 5.41 10.10 9.93
CA THR A 195 5.51 10.71 8.60
C THR A 195 4.11 10.96 8.03
N ARG A 196 3.90 12.14 7.43
CA ARG A 196 2.61 12.53 6.84
C ARG A 196 2.59 12.32 5.33
N LEU A 197 1.50 11.80 4.78
CA LEU A 197 1.28 11.70 3.34
C LEU A 197 1.41 13.07 2.67
N LYS A 198 2.18 13.15 1.58
CA LYS A 198 2.33 14.37 0.77
C LYS A 198 1.21 14.55 -0.26
N GLY A 199 0.61 13.47 -0.69
CA GLY A 199 -0.39 13.47 -1.77
C GLY A 199 -1.58 12.58 -1.44
N GLY A 200 -2.45 12.37 -2.43
CA GLY A 200 -3.66 11.56 -2.30
C GLY A 200 -4.94 12.39 -2.42
N LYS A 201 -6.10 11.75 -2.26
CA LYS A 201 -7.39 12.45 -2.15
C LYS A 201 -7.33 13.42 -0.95
N LEU A 202 -8.08 14.50 -0.99
CA LEU A 202 -8.01 15.61 -0.01
C LEU A 202 -8.05 15.11 1.44
N HIS A 203 -8.94 14.17 1.75
CA HIS A 203 -9.12 13.58 3.08
C HIS A 203 -8.01 12.62 3.53
N TRP A 204 -7.03 12.29 2.67
CA TRP A 204 -5.86 11.47 3.03
C TRP A 204 -4.59 12.30 3.15
N LYS A 205 -4.58 13.50 2.57
CA LYS A 205 -3.41 14.39 2.65
C LYS A 205 -3.08 14.67 4.12
N GLY A 206 -1.82 14.49 4.49
CA GLY A 206 -1.36 14.68 5.86
C GLY A 206 -1.66 13.53 6.82
N ALA A 207 -2.27 12.43 6.35
CA ALA A 207 -2.45 11.23 7.15
C ALA A 207 -1.12 10.60 7.54
N THR A 208 -1.02 10.10 8.76
CA THR A 208 0.08 9.25 9.25
C THR A 208 -0.27 7.77 9.05
N PRO A 209 0.68 6.82 9.17
CA PRO A 209 0.38 5.40 9.20
C PRO A 209 -0.68 5.04 10.25
N PHE A 210 -0.61 5.63 11.46
CA PHE A 210 -1.61 5.42 12.51
C PHE A 210 -3.00 5.91 12.11
N PHE A 211 -3.08 7.09 11.49
CA PHE A 211 -4.33 7.63 10.97
C PHE A 211 -4.97 6.71 9.91
N LEU A 212 -4.15 6.10 9.03
CA LEU A 212 -4.65 5.14 8.04
C LEU A 212 -5.12 3.83 8.69
N ALA A 213 -4.40 3.34 9.69
CA ALA A 213 -4.82 2.17 10.46
C ALA A 213 -6.15 2.43 11.21
N SER A 214 -6.34 3.64 11.74
CA SER A 214 -7.60 4.06 12.38
C SER A 214 -8.75 4.10 11.37
N LYS A 215 -8.51 4.62 10.15
CA LYS A 215 -9.51 4.67 9.07
C LYS A 215 -10.06 3.28 8.70
N THR A 216 -9.24 2.26 8.77
CA THR A 216 -9.63 0.86 8.47
C THR A 216 -10.00 0.06 9.72
N ALA A 217 -10.09 0.72 10.88
CA ALA A 217 -10.33 0.09 12.17
C ALA A 217 -9.41 -1.13 12.41
N ASP A 218 -8.13 -1.02 12.02
CA ASP A 218 -7.12 -2.07 12.24
C ASP A 218 -6.51 -1.92 13.64
N ALA A 219 -7.29 -2.23 14.69
CA ALA A 219 -6.83 -2.12 16.07
C ALA A 219 -5.52 -2.87 16.36
N PRO A 220 -5.25 -4.06 15.79
CA PRO A 220 -3.95 -4.72 15.93
C PRO A 220 -2.78 -3.89 15.40
N LEU A 221 -2.90 -3.28 14.21
CA LEU A 221 -1.85 -2.41 13.66
C LEU A 221 -1.73 -1.11 14.47
N MET A 222 -2.85 -0.52 14.90
CA MET A 222 -2.84 0.68 15.76
C MET A 222 -2.02 0.43 17.03
N ARG A 223 -2.19 -0.71 17.72
CA ARG A 223 -1.39 -1.08 18.90
C ARG A 223 0.10 -1.17 18.58
N VAL A 224 0.46 -1.86 17.51
CA VAL A 224 1.87 -1.98 17.09
C VAL A 224 2.47 -0.60 16.78
N LEU A 225 1.74 0.27 16.08
CA LEU A 225 2.24 1.62 15.77
C LEU A 225 2.41 2.48 17.02
N LEU A 226 1.51 2.35 18.03
CA LEU A 226 1.66 3.02 19.33
C LEU A 226 2.91 2.54 20.08
N GLU A 227 3.14 1.23 20.13
CA GLU A 227 4.38 0.66 20.71
C GLU A 227 5.63 1.22 20.02
N LEU A 228 5.55 1.54 18.73
CA LEU A 228 6.62 2.11 17.92
C LEU A 228 6.70 3.65 17.98
N GLY A 229 5.87 4.30 18.80
CA GLY A 229 5.91 5.75 19.01
C GLY A 229 5.01 6.57 18.07
N ALA A 230 3.93 5.97 17.56
CA ALA A 230 2.92 6.73 16.83
C ALA A 230 2.20 7.71 17.78
N ASP A 231 1.98 8.94 17.29
CA ASP A 231 1.18 9.94 17.97
C ASP A 231 -0.28 9.85 17.47
N PRO A 232 -1.23 9.41 18.34
CA PRO A 232 -2.64 9.26 17.99
C PRO A 232 -3.38 10.59 17.82
N LEU A 233 -2.79 11.70 18.21
CA LEU A 233 -3.42 13.04 18.18
C LEU A 233 -3.12 13.79 16.88
N ILE A 234 -2.35 13.23 15.96
CA ILE A 234 -2.04 13.88 14.68
C ILE A 234 -3.25 13.85 13.75
N HIS A 235 -3.78 15.02 13.44
CA HIS A 235 -4.84 15.22 12.45
C HIS A 235 -4.30 15.24 11.01
N ASN A 236 -5.16 14.93 10.05
CA ASN A 236 -4.84 15.09 8.62
C ASN A 236 -4.91 16.59 8.19
N ALA A 237 -4.74 16.87 6.88
CA ALA A 237 -4.78 18.22 6.34
C ALA A 237 -6.19 18.87 6.41
N GLU A 238 -7.26 18.07 6.51
CA GLU A 238 -8.64 18.52 6.69
C GLU A 238 -9.01 18.68 8.18
N ASN A 239 -8.03 18.64 9.08
CA ASN A 239 -8.24 18.65 10.53
C ASN A 239 -9.14 17.53 11.03
N SER A 240 -9.25 16.41 10.28
CA SER A 240 -9.97 15.23 10.78
C SER A 240 -9.10 14.48 11.77
N THR A 241 -9.70 14.04 12.88
CA THR A 241 -9.03 13.20 13.87
C THR A 241 -9.03 11.73 13.46
N PRO A 242 -8.16 10.88 14.04
CA PRO A 242 -8.24 9.43 13.87
C PRO A 242 -9.62 8.85 14.25
N LEU A 243 -10.31 9.40 15.26
CA LEU A 243 -11.66 8.96 15.64
C LEU A 243 -12.69 9.25 14.54
N MET A 244 -12.65 10.44 13.94
CA MET A 244 -13.57 10.79 12.84
C MET A 244 -13.44 9.82 11.66
N VAL A 245 -12.21 9.46 11.28
CA VAL A 245 -12.02 8.55 10.13
C VAL A 245 -12.30 7.10 10.47
N ALA A 246 -12.08 6.68 11.71
CA ALA A 246 -12.49 5.37 12.19
C ALA A 246 -14.01 5.19 12.12
N THR A 247 -14.77 6.24 12.47
CA THR A 247 -16.23 6.24 12.43
C THR A 247 -16.84 6.50 11.05
N GLY A 248 -16.02 6.83 10.01
CA GLY A 248 -16.50 6.88 8.63
C GLY A 248 -16.28 8.19 7.87
N ILE A 249 -15.69 9.22 8.47
CA ILE A 249 -15.35 10.46 7.74
C ILE A 249 -14.36 10.17 6.62
N GLY A 250 -14.62 10.75 5.43
CA GLY A 250 -13.79 10.57 4.24
C GLY A 250 -14.06 9.28 3.47
N GLN A 251 -15.08 8.53 3.83
CA GLN A 251 -15.56 7.37 3.10
C GLN A 251 -16.81 7.76 2.30
N THR A 252 -16.85 7.38 1.02
CA THR A 252 -17.90 7.86 0.09
C THR A 252 -19.05 6.89 -0.07
N MET A 253 -18.90 5.62 0.33
CA MET A 253 -19.92 4.57 0.20
C MET A 253 -20.08 3.76 1.50
N GLU A 254 -21.28 3.24 1.76
CA GLU A 254 -21.56 2.34 2.90
C GLU A 254 -20.68 1.09 2.87
N ALA A 255 -20.49 0.51 1.68
CA ALA A 255 -19.70 -0.70 1.47
C ALA A 255 -18.17 -0.49 1.52
N ALA A 256 -17.69 0.75 1.48
CA ALA A 256 -16.25 1.05 1.46
C ALA A 256 -15.59 0.98 2.85
N SER A 257 -16.18 0.29 3.81
CA SER A 257 -15.61 0.15 5.15
C SER A 257 -14.72 -1.08 5.23
N ALA A 258 -13.44 -0.86 5.45
CA ALA A 258 -12.49 -1.95 5.68
C ALA A 258 -12.59 -2.59 7.08
N GLY A 259 -13.64 -2.25 7.86
CA GLY A 259 -13.88 -2.79 9.20
C GLY A 259 -15.36 -3.03 9.49
N THR A 260 -15.64 -4.06 10.28
CA THR A 260 -16.96 -4.30 10.86
C THR A 260 -17.28 -3.27 11.93
N GLU A 261 -18.58 -3.07 12.25
CA GLU A 261 -18.98 -2.14 13.31
C GLU A 261 -18.33 -2.48 14.66
N THR A 262 -18.11 -3.76 14.95
CA THR A 262 -17.42 -4.23 16.17
C THR A 262 -15.95 -3.78 16.18
N GLU A 263 -15.24 -3.91 15.07
CA GLU A 263 -13.85 -3.43 14.96
C GLU A 263 -13.76 -1.90 15.05
N ILE A 264 -14.75 -1.20 14.50
CA ILE A 264 -14.86 0.27 14.62
C ILE A 264 -15.05 0.68 16.07
N LEU A 265 -15.91 -0.01 16.82
CA LEU A 265 -16.11 0.24 18.25
C LEU A 265 -14.82 -0.01 19.06
N GLU A 266 -14.09 -1.09 18.77
CA GLU A 266 -12.80 -1.36 19.40
C GLU A 266 -11.79 -0.26 19.13
N ALA A 267 -11.66 0.17 17.86
CA ALA A 267 -10.78 1.27 17.48
C ALA A 267 -11.21 2.60 18.12
N ALA A 268 -12.50 2.91 18.14
CA ALA A 268 -13.05 4.11 18.75
C ALA A 268 -12.78 4.17 20.26
N GLN A 269 -13.00 3.08 20.98
CA GLN A 269 -12.68 2.99 22.40
C GLN A 269 -11.20 3.24 22.66
N MET A 270 -10.32 2.57 21.91
CA MET A 270 -8.87 2.79 22.00
C MET A 270 -8.51 4.27 21.79
N LEU A 271 -9.11 4.93 20.80
CA LEU A 271 -8.82 6.34 20.50
C LEU A 271 -9.28 7.28 21.60
N LEU A 272 -10.44 7.01 22.25
CA LEU A 272 -10.89 7.77 23.41
C LEU A 272 -9.96 7.56 24.62
N ASP A 273 -9.54 6.33 24.89
CA ASP A 273 -8.60 6.00 25.96
C ASP A 273 -7.24 6.71 25.78
N LEU A 274 -6.85 7.00 24.52
CA LEU A 274 -5.66 7.76 24.15
C LEU A 274 -5.86 9.28 24.17
N GLY A 275 -7.06 9.76 24.53
CA GLY A 275 -7.37 11.18 24.67
C GLY A 275 -7.70 11.89 23.36
N VAL A 276 -8.07 11.16 22.30
CA VAL A 276 -8.57 11.79 21.07
C VAL A 276 -9.91 12.47 21.36
N ASP A 277 -10.02 13.75 20.98
CA ASP A 277 -11.22 14.57 21.24
C ASP A 277 -12.45 14.01 20.51
N ILE A 278 -13.45 13.61 21.31
CA ILE A 278 -14.74 13.09 20.82
C ILE A 278 -15.56 14.17 20.12
N ASP A 279 -15.42 15.42 20.54
CA ASP A 279 -16.13 16.60 20.02
C ASP A 279 -15.33 17.31 18.91
N GLY A 280 -14.26 16.70 18.45
CA GLY A 280 -13.44 17.27 17.38
C GLY A 280 -14.29 17.63 16.15
N VAL A 281 -13.98 18.75 15.48
CA VAL A 281 -14.64 19.23 14.28
C VAL A 281 -13.62 19.47 13.18
N ASN A 282 -13.80 18.86 12.01
CA ASN A 282 -12.90 19.05 10.89
C ASN A 282 -13.22 20.34 10.09
N ASN A 283 -12.39 20.62 9.08
CA ASN A 283 -12.55 21.81 8.23
C ASN A 283 -13.87 21.82 7.44
N SER A 284 -14.54 20.69 7.29
CA SER A 284 -15.84 20.57 6.65
C SER A 284 -17.02 20.75 7.63
N GLY A 285 -16.75 20.96 8.92
CA GLY A 285 -17.76 21.04 9.96
C GLY A 285 -18.32 19.66 10.35
N GLU A 286 -17.58 18.59 10.08
CA GLU A 286 -17.99 17.21 10.38
C GLU A 286 -17.33 16.73 11.67
N THR A 287 -18.03 15.85 12.39
CA THR A 287 -17.61 15.21 13.64
C THR A 287 -17.61 13.68 13.48
N ALA A 288 -17.16 12.93 14.47
CA ALA A 288 -17.28 11.47 14.50
C ALA A 288 -18.74 11.01 14.30
N MET A 289 -19.72 11.73 14.88
CA MET A 289 -21.15 11.44 14.74
C MET A 289 -21.63 11.56 13.26
N HIS A 290 -21.14 12.54 12.50
CA HIS A 290 -21.41 12.63 11.05
C HIS A 290 -20.86 11.39 10.32
N GLY A 291 -19.67 10.91 10.70
CA GLY A 291 -19.07 9.70 10.13
C GLY A 291 -19.93 8.46 10.37
N ALA A 292 -20.35 8.25 11.62
CA ALA A 292 -21.24 7.14 12.01
C ALA A 292 -22.57 7.17 11.22
N ALA A 293 -23.15 8.35 11.05
CA ALA A 293 -24.38 8.52 10.25
C ALA A 293 -24.13 8.23 8.74
N TYR A 294 -22.99 8.67 8.16
CA TYR A 294 -22.64 8.36 6.77
C TYR A 294 -22.53 6.86 6.50
N LYS A 295 -22.07 6.11 7.49
CA LYS A 295 -21.79 4.67 7.38
C LYS A 295 -22.94 3.80 7.90
N ASN A 296 -24.00 4.40 8.41
CA ASN A 296 -25.10 3.68 9.00
C ASN A 296 -24.63 2.73 10.14
N LEU A 297 -24.02 3.32 11.16
CA LEU A 297 -23.40 2.61 12.28
C LEU A 297 -24.16 2.92 13.60
N PRO A 298 -25.33 2.33 13.85
CA PRO A 298 -26.18 2.69 15.00
C PRO A 298 -25.50 2.43 16.35
N LYS A 299 -24.70 1.36 16.47
CA LYS A 299 -23.98 1.07 17.73
C LYS A 299 -22.86 2.08 17.98
N VAL A 300 -22.23 2.60 16.92
CA VAL A 300 -21.22 3.66 17.05
C VAL A 300 -21.87 4.97 17.45
N VAL A 301 -23.07 5.29 16.94
CA VAL A 301 -23.84 6.46 17.38
C VAL A 301 -24.13 6.39 18.89
N LEU A 302 -24.68 5.25 19.35
CA LEU A 302 -24.95 5.03 20.78
C LEU A 302 -23.65 5.11 21.61
N PHE A 303 -22.57 4.50 21.13
CA PHE A 303 -21.27 4.55 21.80
C PHE A 303 -20.75 5.98 21.96
N LEU A 304 -20.88 6.84 20.94
CA LEU A 304 -20.46 8.23 21.03
C LEU A 304 -21.32 9.02 22.02
N ASP A 305 -22.63 8.77 22.04
CA ASP A 305 -23.56 9.38 23.00
C ASP A 305 -23.26 8.95 24.45
N ASP A 306 -23.09 7.65 24.69
CA ASP A 306 -22.73 7.07 25.99
C ASP A 306 -21.38 7.60 26.53
N ASN A 307 -20.47 8.02 25.62
CA ASN A 307 -19.19 8.65 25.96
C ASN A 307 -19.27 10.19 25.99
N ASN A 308 -20.48 10.75 26.11
CA ASN A 308 -20.76 12.18 26.29
C ASN A 308 -20.35 13.08 25.11
N ALA A 309 -20.47 12.60 23.87
CA ALA A 309 -20.38 13.48 22.69
C ALA A 309 -21.44 14.58 22.78
N LYS A 310 -21.02 15.86 22.71
CA LYS A 310 -21.87 17.01 22.96
C LYS A 310 -22.82 17.28 21.80
N ILE A 311 -24.14 17.22 22.04
CA ILE A 311 -25.16 17.44 21.03
C ILE A 311 -25.05 18.83 20.39
N GLU A 312 -24.70 19.84 21.15
CA GLU A 312 -24.49 21.20 20.64
C GLU A 312 -23.27 21.35 19.71
N VAL A 313 -22.38 20.32 19.69
CA VAL A 313 -21.24 20.26 18.77
C VAL A 313 -21.60 19.46 17.53
N TRP A 314 -22.07 18.21 17.70
CA TRP A 314 -22.28 17.32 16.57
C TRP A 314 -23.58 17.58 15.82
N ASN A 315 -24.62 18.15 16.42
CA ASN A 315 -25.89 18.44 15.74
C ASN A 315 -25.86 19.77 14.96
N ARG A 316 -24.71 20.13 14.42
CA ARG A 316 -24.53 21.29 13.54
C ARG A 316 -24.52 20.86 12.07
N ARG A 317 -24.92 21.77 11.20
CA ARG A 317 -24.82 21.55 9.76
C ARG A 317 -23.36 21.62 9.33
N ASN A 318 -22.90 20.60 8.61
CA ASN A 318 -21.62 20.63 7.93
C ASN A 318 -21.65 21.58 6.71
N LYS A 319 -20.54 21.78 6.01
CA LYS A 319 -20.47 22.63 4.81
C LYS A 319 -21.39 22.20 3.67
N LYS A 320 -21.90 20.96 3.69
CA LYS A 320 -22.89 20.45 2.73
C LYS A 320 -24.33 20.68 3.19
N GLY A 321 -24.51 21.33 4.35
CA GLY A 321 -25.82 21.67 4.92
C GLY A 321 -26.50 20.51 5.69
N SER A 322 -25.80 19.41 5.94
CA SER A 322 -26.34 18.21 6.59
C SER A 322 -25.91 18.11 8.05
N THR A 323 -26.84 17.71 8.93
CA THR A 323 -26.56 17.21 10.27
C THR A 323 -26.47 15.68 10.25
N PRO A 324 -25.93 15.00 11.28
CA PRO A 324 -25.98 13.54 11.38
C PRO A 324 -27.40 12.97 11.18
N TYR A 325 -28.41 13.59 11.79
CA TYR A 325 -29.82 13.20 11.61
C TYR A 325 -30.27 13.28 10.14
N LEU A 326 -29.99 14.39 9.45
CA LEU A 326 -30.34 14.53 8.03
C LEU A 326 -29.61 13.49 7.14
N ILE A 327 -28.38 13.15 7.50
CA ILE A 327 -27.61 12.13 6.80
C ILE A 327 -28.27 10.75 6.97
N ALA A 328 -28.60 10.36 8.20
CA ALA A 328 -29.26 9.12 8.52
C ALA A 328 -30.68 9.04 7.90
N ALA A 329 -31.40 10.16 7.86
CA ALA A 329 -32.71 10.26 7.20
C ALA A 329 -32.64 10.24 5.65
N GLY A 330 -31.43 10.08 5.06
CA GLY A 330 -31.25 10.00 3.61
C GLY A 330 -31.15 11.33 2.86
N TYR A 331 -31.17 12.47 3.57
CA TYR A 331 -31.01 13.80 2.98
C TYR A 331 -29.55 14.19 2.82
N ARG A 332 -28.79 13.40 2.07
CA ARG A 332 -27.38 13.66 1.77
C ARG A 332 -27.14 13.73 0.27
N PRO A 333 -26.14 14.50 -0.22
CA PRO A 333 -25.75 14.48 -1.62
C PRO A 333 -25.30 13.07 -2.05
N GLY A 334 -25.88 12.58 -3.15
CA GLY A 334 -25.70 11.20 -3.60
C GLY A 334 -26.97 10.40 -3.34
N ASN A 335 -27.14 9.24 -3.86
CA ASN A 335 -28.35 8.43 -3.75
C ASN A 335 -28.31 7.60 -2.47
N PHE A 336 -29.20 7.87 -1.53
CA PHE A 336 -29.12 7.19 -0.26
C PHE A 336 -30.47 6.82 0.32
N LYS A 337 -30.58 5.57 0.74
CA LYS A 337 -31.74 5.09 1.50
C LYS A 337 -31.66 5.64 2.92
N PRO A 338 -32.79 6.02 3.52
CA PRO A 338 -32.84 6.32 4.95
C PRO A 338 -32.37 5.14 5.78
N SER A 339 -31.63 5.42 6.84
CA SER A 339 -31.36 4.46 7.89
C SER A 339 -32.27 4.76 9.08
N TYR A 340 -33.18 3.86 9.36
CA TYR A 340 -34.10 4.00 10.49
C TYR A 340 -33.52 3.50 11.80
N GLU A 341 -32.33 2.90 11.78
CA GLU A 341 -31.62 2.36 12.93
C GLU A 341 -30.53 3.28 13.46
N THR A 342 -30.07 4.22 12.63
CA THR A 342 -29.09 5.25 12.98
C THR A 342 -29.77 6.59 13.23
#